data_3dfa68d5628c02967d0af4d2fcc9fdcc
#
_entry.id   3dfa68d5628c02967d0af4d2fcc9fdcc
#
_cell.length_a   1.000
_cell.length_b   1.000
_cell.length_c   1.000
_cell.angle_alpha   90.00
_cell.angle_beta   90.00
_cell.angle_gamma   90.00
#
_symmetry.space_group_name_H-M   'P 1'
#
loop_
_entity.id
_entity.type
_entity.pdbx_description
1 polymer ?
#
loop_
_entity_poly.entity_id
_entity_poly.type
_entity_poly.pdbx_seq_one_letter_code
_entity_poly.pdbx_strand_id
1 'polypeptide(L)'
;MIITQKKPIEEVMAMVGDAKTVAIVGCGSCATACQTGGEPQIAELKATLEAAGKTVVGTTVADYCCMSLGVKAKMKPLVAATPECVICMSCGDGVQCVAKNAGTAPVYPSNDTMSLGEAVRFGVWEEACRFCGECVLGQTGAICPVTQCAKSLVNGPCGGQKNGKCEVNPENDCAWIKIYERLQANNQLEKLAQTREDKGYAAHAYPRTISLRGKK
;
A
#
# COMPACT_ATOMS: atom_id res chain seq x y z
N MET A 1 0.43 4.00 6.32
CA MET A 1 -0.34 4.23 5.08
C MET A 1 0.09 3.23 4.01
N ILE A 2 -0.74 2.98 2.98
CA ILE A 2 -0.31 2.20 1.82
C ILE A 2 0.50 3.09 0.89
N ILE A 3 1.72 2.68 0.58
CA ILE A 3 2.60 3.41 -0.34
C ILE A 3 2.31 2.93 -1.76
N THR A 4 2.06 3.88 -2.66
CA THR A 4 1.76 3.63 -4.06
C THR A 4 2.70 4.41 -4.96
N GLN A 5 2.96 3.86 -6.15
CA GLN A 5 3.76 4.48 -7.20
C GLN A 5 2.94 4.53 -8.49
N LYS A 6 3.02 5.63 -9.25
CA LYS A 6 2.37 5.72 -10.55
C LYS A 6 2.95 4.68 -11.51
N LYS A 7 2.10 4.00 -12.24
CA LYS A 7 2.53 3.19 -13.40
C LYS A 7 3.02 4.08 -14.53
N PRO A 8 3.91 3.57 -15.40
CA PRO A 8 4.20 4.23 -16.67
C PRO A 8 2.90 4.51 -17.43
N ILE A 9 2.78 5.68 -18.05
CA ILE A 9 1.54 6.06 -18.75
C ILE A 9 1.24 5.12 -19.92
N GLU A 10 2.28 4.59 -20.56
CA GLU A 10 2.19 3.62 -21.65
C GLU A 10 1.48 2.33 -21.19
N GLU A 11 1.75 1.88 -19.96
CA GLU A 11 1.10 0.71 -19.39
C GLU A 11 -0.39 0.99 -19.12
N VAL A 12 -0.71 2.17 -18.59
CA VAL A 12 -2.10 2.59 -18.39
C VAL A 12 -2.85 2.68 -19.71
N MET A 13 -2.23 3.30 -20.71
CA MET A 13 -2.82 3.42 -22.05
C MET A 13 -3.02 2.07 -22.73
N ALA A 14 -2.10 1.13 -22.55
CA ALA A 14 -2.23 -0.23 -23.08
C ALA A 14 -3.43 -0.98 -22.46
N MET A 15 -3.68 -0.81 -21.14
CA MET A 15 -4.86 -1.38 -20.48
C MET A 15 -6.17 -0.75 -20.96
N VAL A 16 -6.19 0.57 -21.19
CA VAL A 16 -7.36 1.29 -21.68
C VAL A 16 -7.67 0.87 -23.15
N GLY A 17 -6.66 0.58 -23.93
CA GLY A 17 -6.80 0.10 -25.30
C GLY A 17 -7.66 1.02 -26.17
N ASP A 18 -8.65 0.44 -26.88
CA ASP A 18 -9.53 1.14 -27.82
C ASP A 18 -10.71 1.86 -27.14
N ALA A 19 -10.87 1.76 -25.82
CA ALA A 19 -11.95 2.44 -25.09
C ALA A 19 -11.93 3.94 -25.39
N LYS A 20 -13.06 4.50 -25.79
CA LYS A 20 -13.23 5.91 -26.14
C LYS A 20 -13.66 6.76 -24.97
N THR A 21 -14.48 6.19 -24.10
CA THR A 21 -15.03 6.89 -22.92
C THR A 21 -14.47 6.30 -21.64
N VAL A 22 -13.88 7.15 -20.80
CA VAL A 22 -13.17 6.76 -19.58
C VAL A 22 -13.69 7.55 -18.38
N ALA A 23 -13.90 6.88 -17.25
CA ALA A 23 -14.06 7.57 -15.97
C ALA A 23 -12.79 7.41 -15.11
N ILE A 24 -12.51 8.40 -14.26
CA ILE A 24 -11.34 8.39 -13.37
C ILE A 24 -11.79 8.47 -11.92
N VAL A 25 -11.26 7.57 -11.08
CA VAL A 25 -11.51 7.54 -9.64
C VAL A 25 -10.20 7.67 -8.88
N GLY A 26 -10.07 8.71 -8.09
CA GLY A 26 -8.94 8.92 -7.18
C GLY A 26 -9.28 8.53 -5.74
N CYS A 27 -8.22 8.42 -4.92
CA CYS A 27 -8.31 8.15 -3.49
C CYS A 27 -7.75 9.32 -2.68
N GLY A 28 -8.59 9.96 -1.86
CA GLY A 28 -8.26 11.12 -1.03
C GLY A 28 -7.37 10.81 0.19
N SER A 29 -6.99 9.57 0.41
CA SER A 29 -6.17 9.15 1.54
C SER A 29 -4.73 8.79 1.11
N CYS A 30 -4.34 7.54 1.21
CA CYS A 30 -2.95 7.10 0.97
C CYS A 30 -2.42 7.53 -0.40
N ALA A 31 -3.20 7.35 -1.48
CA ALA A 31 -2.75 7.70 -2.83
C ALA A 31 -2.58 9.23 -3.02
N THR A 32 -3.42 10.06 -2.38
CA THR A 32 -3.21 11.51 -2.35
C THR A 32 -1.92 11.86 -1.62
N ALA A 33 -1.67 11.26 -0.46
CA ALA A 33 -0.43 11.48 0.28
C ALA A 33 0.82 11.03 -0.48
N CYS A 34 0.72 9.97 -1.29
CA CYS A 34 1.77 9.50 -2.20
C CYS A 34 1.85 10.30 -3.52
N GLN A 35 0.98 11.28 -3.73
CA GLN A 35 0.87 12.05 -4.98
C GLN A 35 0.60 11.18 -6.21
N THR A 36 -0.20 10.14 -6.03
CA THR A 36 -0.54 9.17 -7.07
C THR A 36 -2.03 9.11 -7.38
N GLY A 37 -2.91 9.79 -6.62
CA GLY A 37 -4.36 9.64 -6.79
C GLY A 37 -5.23 10.76 -6.25
N GLY A 38 -4.68 11.94 -5.97
CA GLY A 38 -5.43 13.15 -5.59
C GLY A 38 -5.97 13.94 -6.79
N GLU A 39 -6.66 15.04 -6.53
CA GLU A 39 -7.22 15.93 -7.56
C GLU A 39 -6.18 16.39 -8.60
N PRO A 40 -4.95 16.82 -8.21
CA PRO A 40 -3.95 17.24 -9.19
C PRO A 40 -3.55 16.12 -10.15
N GLN A 41 -3.41 14.88 -9.64
CA GLN A 41 -3.03 13.71 -10.43
C GLN A 41 -4.17 13.26 -11.36
N ILE A 42 -5.40 13.41 -10.93
CA ILE A 42 -6.58 13.18 -11.79
C ILE A 42 -6.57 14.18 -12.94
N ALA A 43 -6.33 15.47 -12.67
CA ALA A 43 -6.29 16.49 -13.70
C ALA A 43 -5.16 16.22 -14.73
N GLU A 44 -3.98 15.82 -14.26
CA GLU A 44 -2.85 15.41 -15.11
C GLU A 44 -3.22 14.23 -16.02
N LEU A 45 -3.78 13.16 -15.43
CA LEU A 45 -4.18 11.96 -16.19
C LEU A 45 -5.31 12.28 -17.18
N LYS A 46 -6.29 13.09 -16.77
CA LYS A 46 -7.38 13.54 -17.64
C LYS A 46 -6.84 14.25 -18.88
N ALA A 47 -5.96 15.23 -18.70
CA ALA A 47 -5.35 15.95 -19.80
C ALA A 47 -4.58 15.01 -20.75
N THR A 48 -3.88 14.03 -20.22
CA THR A 48 -3.15 13.02 -21.00
C THR A 48 -4.09 12.14 -21.84
N LEU A 49 -5.19 11.68 -21.24
CA LEU A 49 -6.19 10.86 -21.93
C LEU A 49 -6.91 11.66 -23.03
N GLU A 50 -7.28 12.91 -22.76
CA GLU A 50 -7.95 13.80 -23.73
C GLU A 50 -6.99 14.12 -24.91
N ALA A 51 -5.71 14.37 -24.64
CA ALA A 51 -4.70 14.55 -25.69
C ALA A 51 -4.52 13.31 -26.55
N ALA A 52 -4.76 12.11 -26.02
CA ALA A 52 -4.77 10.85 -26.75
C ALA A 52 -6.12 10.53 -27.42
N GLY A 53 -7.04 11.48 -27.49
CA GLY A 53 -8.33 11.34 -28.17
C GLY A 53 -9.38 10.56 -27.38
N LYS A 54 -9.17 10.33 -26.07
CA LYS A 54 -10.18 9.72 -25.20
C LYS A 54 -11.10 10.78 -24.63
N THR A 55 -12.35 10.43 -24.32
CA THR A 55 -13.29 11.32 -23.65
C THR A 55 -13.42 10.93 -22.18
N VAL A 56 -13.04 11.83 -21.27
CA VAL A 56 -13.22 11.61 -19.83
C VAL A 56 -14.64 12.03 -19.43
N VAL A 57 -15.54 11.05 -19.26
CA VAL A 57 -16.96 11.27 -18.98
C VAL A 57 -17.27 11.63 -17.52
N GLY A 58 -16.31 11.47 -16.64
CA GLY A 58 -16.45 11.89 -15.25
C GLY A 58 -15.22 11.56 -14.41
N THR A 59 -15.04 12.34 -13.35
CA THR A 59 -13.96 12.14 -12.36
C THR A 59 -14.53 12.25 -10.95
N THR A 60 -13.93 11.54 -9.99
CA THR A 60 -14.26 11.69 -8.57
C THR A 60 -13.07 11.31 -7.70
N VAL A 61 -12.98 11.89 -6.51
CA VAL A 61 -12.11 11.43 -5.43
C VAL A 61 -12.99 10.85 -4.33
N ALA A 62 -12.77 9.57 -4.02
CA ALA A 62 -13.33 8.95 -2.84
C ALA A 62 -12.41 9.19 -1.64
N ASP A 63 -12.95 9.52 -0.48
CA ASP A 63 -12.14 9.74 0.73
C ASP A 63 -11.24 8.54 1.01
N TYR A 64 -11.78 7.34 0.87
CA TYR A 64 -11.09 6.06 0.98
C TYR A 64 -11.62 5.09 -0.08
N CYS A 65 -10.84 4.75 -1.08
CA CYS A 65 -11.24 3.76 -2.09
C CYS A 65 -11.43 2.34 -1.52
N CYS A 66 -10.92 2.03 -0.34
CA CYS A 66 -11.10 0.77 0.38
C CYS A 66 -12.38 0.73 1.26
N MET A 67 -13.18 1.79 1.29
CA MET A 67 -14.43 1.90 2.06
C MET A 67 -15.65 1.73 1.12
N SER A 68 -16.17 0.51 1.02
CA SER A 68 -17.18 0.11 0.02
C SER A 68 -18.43 1.01 -0.02
N LEU A 69 -18.96 1.44 1.12
CA LEU A 69 -20.14 2.33 1.15
C LEU A 69 -19.85 3.70 0.53
N GLY A 70 -18.70 4.30 0.87
CA GLY A 70 -18.26 5.58 0.30
C GLY A 70 -18.02 5.47 -1.19
N VAL A 71 -17.34 4.42 -1.62
CA VAL A 71 -17.09 4.12 -3.04
C VAL A 71 -18.40 3.97 -3.81
N LYS A 72 -19.34 3.19 -3.28
CA LYS A 72 -20.67 3.01 -3.93
C LYS A 72 -21.38 4.33 -4.18
N ALA A 73 -21.33 5.25 -3.22
CA ALA A 73 -21.95 6.57 -3.38
C ALA A 73 -21.25 7.39 -4.48
N LYS A 74 -19.93 7.43 -4.48
CA LYS A 74 -19.09 8.18 -5.44
C LYS A 74 -19.15 7.58 -6.85
N MET A 75 -19.34 6.26 -6.98
CA MET A 75 -19.44 5.59 -8.28
C MET A 75 -20.79 5.78 -8.99
N LYS A 76 -21.87 6.07 -8.27
CA LYS A 76 -23.21 6.21 -8.87
C LYS A 76 -23.25 7.13 -10.10
N PRO A 77 -22.75 8.40 -10.04
CA PRO A 77 -22.78 9.28 -11.21
C PRO A 77 -21.87 8.79 -12.33
N LEU A 78 -20.73 8.17 -12.00
CA LEU A 78 -19.82 7.65 -13.02
C LEU A 78 -20.41 6.44 -13.76
N VAL A 79 -21.06 5.53 -13.04
CA VAL A 79 -21.75 4.38 -13.64
C VAL A 79 -22.93 4.86 -14.52
N ALA A 80 -23.66 5.90 -14.09
CA ALA A 80 -24.74 6.48 -14.89
C ALA A 80 -24.25 7.13 -16.20
N ALA A 81 -23.00 7.58 -16.26
CA ALA A 81 -22.36 8.09 -17.47
C ALA A 81 -21.90 6.97 -18.43
N THR A 82 -22.10 5.71 -18.09
CA THR A 82 -21.79 4.51 -18.90
C THR A 82 -20.40 4.54 -19.55
N PRO A 83 -19.30 4.70 -18.78
CA PRO A 83 -17.95 4.68 -19.32
C PRO A 83 -17.61 3.28 -19.87
N GLU A 84 -16.84 3.22 -20.94
CA GLU A 84 -16.31 1.94 -21.46
C GLU A 84 -15.25 1.33 -20.52
N CYS A 85 -14.56 2.17 -19.76
CA CYS A 85 -13.69 1.71 -18.67
C CYS A 85 -13.54 2.76 -17.56
N VAL A 86 -13.04 2.32 -16.41
CA VAL A 86 -12.73 3.16 -15.26
C VAL A 86 -11.22 3.02 -14.95
N ILE A 87 -10.52 4.13 -14.80
CA ILE A 87 -9.15 4.13 -14.26
C ILE A 87 -9.22 4.47 -12.77
N CYS A 88 -8.64 3.62 -11.94
CA CYS A 88 -8.63 3.81 -10.50
C CYS A 88 -7.21 4.16 -10.01
N MET A 89 -7.06 5.38 -9.50
CA MET A 89 -5.82 5.96 -8.98
C MET A 89 -5.70 5.71 -7.48
N SER A 90 -5.59 4.44 -7.09
CA SER A 90 -5.49 4.01 -5.68
C SER A 90 -4.57 2.79 -5.54
N CYS A 91 -4.44 2.27 -4.32
CA CYS A 91 -3.81 0.96 -4.09
C CYS A 91 -4.68 -0.19 -4.60
N GLY A 92 -4.10 -1.38 -4.73
CA GLY A 92 -4.80 -2.56 -5.26
C GLY A 92 -6.06 -2.97 -4.50
N ASP A 93 -6.14 -2.69 -3.19
CA ASP A 93 -7.38 -2.89 -2.42
C ASP A 93 -8.48 -1.92 -2.89
N GLY A 94 -8.15 -0.64 -3.04
CA GLY A 94 -9.10 0.35 -3.56
C GLY A 94 -9.55 0.06 -4.99
N VAL A 95 -8.66 -0.41 -5.86
CA VAL A 95 -9.02 -0.84 -7.23
C VAL A 95 -10.07 -1.95 -7.20
N GLN A 96 -9.87 -2.99 -6.38
CA GLN A 96 -10.82 -4.10 -6.23
C GLN A 96 -12.16 -3.64 -5.63
N CYS A 97 -12.12 -2.71 -4.68
CA CYS A 97 -13.33 -2.14 -4.09
C CYS A 97 -14.12 -1.29 -5.10
N VAL A 98 -13.43 -0.49 -5.92
CA VAL A 98 -14.04 0.27 -7.03
C VAL A 98 -14.65 -0.68 -8.06
N ALA A 99 -13.95 -1.75 -8.44
CA ALA A 99 -14.43 -2.74 -9.41
C ALA A 99 -15.76 -3.39 -8.99
N LYS A 100 -15.94 -3.68 -7.70
CA LYS A 100 -17.22 -4.18 -7.15
C LYS A 100 -18.39 -3.20 -7.29
N ASN A 101 -18.12 -1.92 -7.56
CA ASN A 101 -19.09 -0.85 -7.63
C ASN A 101 -19.13 -0.14 -9.00
N ALA A 102 -18.39 -0.62 -9.99
CA ALA A 102 -18.28 -0.03 -11.33
C ALA A 102 -19.31 -0.55 -12.34
N GLY A 103 -20.28 -1.37 -11.91
CA GLY A 103 -21.24 -2.01 -12.82
C GLY A 103 -20.53 -3.03 -13.70
N THR A 104 -20.69 -2.90 -15.03
CA THR A 104 -20.05 -3.79 -16.02
C THR A 104 -18.77 -3.22 -16.61
N ALA A 105 -18.40 -1.97 -16.28
CA ALA A 105 -17.20 -1.33 -16.81
C ALA A 105 -15.94 -1.98 -16.19
N PRO A 106 -14.96 -2.38 -17.00
CA PRO A 106 -13.66 -2.84 -16.50
C PRO A 106 -12.95 -1.72 -15.73
N VAL A 107 -12.23 -2.09 -14.67
CA VAL A 107 -11.49 -1.14 -13.83
C VAL A 107 -10.00 -1.44 -13.93
N TYR A 108 -9.23 -0.44 -14.32
CA TYR A 108 -7.79 -0.55 -14.50
C TYR A 108 -7.03 0.25 -13.45
N PRO A 109 -5.96 -0.30 -12.85
CA PRO A 109 -5.11 0.43 -11.93
C PRO A 109 -4.18 1.39 -12.66
N SER A 110 -4.00 2.60 -12.14
CA SER A 110 -2.93 3.51 -12.60
C SER A 110 -1.73 3.51 -11.67
N ASN A 111 -1.76 2.72 -10.60
CA ASN A 111 -0.70 2.68 -9.60
C ASN A 111 -0.32 1.25 -9.25
N ASP A 112 0.95 1.06 -8.89
CA ASP A 112 1.44 -0.11 -8.18
C ASP A 112 1.35 0.10 -6.68
N THR A 113 1.01 -0.97 -5.96
CA THR A 113 1.03 -0.99 -4.49
C THR A 113 2.38 -1.51 -4.03
N MET A 114 3.19 -0.65 -3.43
CA MET A 114 4.56 -0.96 -3.06
C MET A 114 4.68 -1.62 -1.69
N SER A 115 4.15 -0.94 -0.65
CA SER A 115 4.31 -1.39 0.73
C SER A 115 3.31 -0.73 1.67
N LEU A 116 3.32 -1.17 2.95
CA LEU A 116 2.75 -0.44 4.08
C LEU A 116 3.88 0.25 4.84
N GLY A 117 3.76 1.55 5.02
CA GLY A 117 4.79 2.32 5.69
C GLY A 117 4.34 3.69 6.17
N GLU A 118 5.31 4.55 6.37
CA GLU A 118 5.13 5.92 6.83
C GLU A 118 5.71 6.94 5.84
N ALA A 119 5.18 8.14 5.89
CA ALA A 119 5.78 9.30 5.23
C ALA A 119 6.77 9.94 6.20
N VAL A 120 8.06 9.77 5.96
CA VAL A 120 9.14 10.34 6.79
C VAL A 120 9.21 11.85 6.57
N ARG A 121 9.00 12.28 5.34
CA ARG A 121 8.88 13.67 4.91
C ARG A 121 8.17 13.71 3.56
N PHE A 122 7.79 14.89 3.12
CA PHE A 122 7.16 15.05 1.81
C PHE A 122 8.02 14.45 0.69
N GLY A 123 7.43 13.54 -0.08
CA GLY A 123 8.11 12.85 -1.18
C GLY A 123 9.04 11.70 -0.75
N VAL A 124 9.09 11.35 0.54
CA VAL A 124 9.91 10.23 1.04
C VAL A 124 9.08 9.32 1.93
N TRP A 125 8.99 8.07 1.55
CA TRP A 125 8.24 7.03 2.27
C TRP A 125 9.16 5.87 2.59
N GLU A 126 8.96 5.27 3.76
CA GLU A 126 9.69 4.09 4.22
C GLU A 126 8.74 2.95 4.54
N GLU A 127 9.10 1.74 4.11
CA GLU A 127 8.35 0.54 4.45
C GLU A 127 8.52 0.24 5.95
N ALA A 128 7.39 0.00 6.65
CA ALA A 128 7.41 -0.25 8.09
C ALA A 128 6.74 -1.57 8.50
N CYS A 129 5.87 -2.15 7.65
CA CYS A 129 5.10 -3.34 8.02
C CYS A 129 4.79 -4.24 6.83
N ARG A 130 4.87 -5.56 7.01
CA ARG A 130 4.52 -6.59 6.02
C ARG A 130 3.25 -7.38 6.34
N PHE A 131 2.38 -6.85 7.20
CA PHE A 131 1.11 -7.50 7.57
C PHE A 131 1.25 -8.93 8.09
N CYS A 132 2.32 -9.23 8.81
CA CYS A 132 2.64 -10.60 9.22
C CYS A 132 1.70 -11.20 10.27
N GLY A 133 0.75 -10.43 10.81
CA GLY A 133 -0.31 -10.92 11.71
C GLY A 133 0.12 -11.18 13.15
N GLU A 134 1.41 -11.34 13.42
CA GLU A 134 1.99 -11.57 14.76
C GLU A 134 3.03 -10.49 15.07
N CYS A 135 2.60 -9.44 15.76
CA CYS A 135 3.42 -8.27 15.99
C CYS A 135 4.47 -8.50 17.08
N VAL A 136 5.75 -8.28 16.74
CA VAL A 136 6.90 -8.47 17.63
C VAL A 136 7.42 -7.17 18.26
N LEU A 137 6.83 -6.04 17.93
CA LEU A 137 7.32 -4.70 18.30
C LEU A 137 7.49 -4.50 19.82
N GLY A 138 6.67 -5.17 20.63
CA GLY A 138 6.78 -5.12 22.09
C GLY A 138 8.09 -5.70 22.63
N GLN A 139 8.74 -6.59 21.88
CA GLN A 139 10.00 -7.25 22.28
C GLN A 139 11.24 -6.63 21.61
N THR A 140 11.05 -5.79 20.60
CA THR A 140 12.12 -5.26 19.75
C THR A 140 12.25 -3.74 19.82
N GLY A 141 11.79 -3.14 20.94
CA GLY A 141 11.86 -1.69 21.11
C GLY A 141 11.12 -0.89 20.03
N ALA A 142 10.01 -1.43 19.53
CA ALA A 142 9.19 -0.86 18.46
C ALA A 142 9.89 -0.77 17.07
N ILE A 143 10.94 -1.55 16.84
CA ILE A 143 11.60 -1.70 15.54
C ILE A 143 11.23 -3.06 14.96
N CYS A 144 10.62 -3.09 13.77
CA CYS A 144 10.15 -4.34 13.17
C CYS A 144 11.28 -5.10 12.47
N PRO A 145 11.75 -6.25 13.01
CA PRO A 145 12.80 -7.02 12.35
C PRO A 145 12.31 -7.72 11.09
N VAL A 146 10.99 -8.00 10.98
CA VAL A 146 10.41 -8.63 9.78
C VAL A 146 10.54 -7.74 8.55
N THR A 147 10.44 -6.42 8.74
CA THR A 147 10.53 -5.44 7.65
C THR A 147 11.94 -4.87 7.52
N GLN A 148 12.56 -4.51 8.66
CA GLN A 148 13.82 -3.77 8.67
C GLN A 148 15.07 -4.66 8.55
N CYS A 149 14.97 -5.95 8.85
CA CYS A 149 16.06 -6.90 8.63
C CYS A 149 15.91 -7.53 7.24
N ALA A 150 16.92 -7.44 6.38
CA ALA A 150 16.90 -8.03 5.04
C ALA A 150 16.67 -9.56 5.04
N LYS A 151 16.99 -10.23 6.16
CA LYS A 151 16.74 -11.67 6.37
C LYS A 151 15.44 -11.94 7.16
N SER A 152 14.71 -10.89 7.59
CA SER A 152 13.50 -10.99 8.42
C SER A 152 13.66 -11.83 9.68
N LEU A 153 14.85 -11.85 10.28
CA LEU A 153 15.15 -12.63 11.50
C LEU A 153 14.40 -12.05 12.69
N VAL A 154 13.75 -12.91 13.48
CA VAL A 154 12.94 -12.51 14.64
C VAL A 154 13.55 -12.84 16.00
N ASN A 155 14.60 -13.65 16.03
CA ASN A 155 15.26 -14.13 17.25
C ASN A 155 16.74 -13.73 17.33
N GLY A 156 17.06 -12.49 17.00
CA GLY A 156 18.40 -11.97 17.11
C GLY A 156 19.11 -11.75 15.77
N PRO A 157 20.32 -11.18 15.81
CA PRO A 157 21.11 -10.84 14.64
C PRO A 157 21.71 -12.08 13.96
N CYS A 158 21.98 -11.97 12.64
CA CYS A 158 22.70 -13.00 11.90
C CYS A 158 24.22 -13.06 12.22
N GLY A 159 24.77 -12.05 12.92
CA GLY A 159 26.19 -11.95 13.20
C GLY A 159 27.05 -11.41 12.04
N GLY A 160 26.50 -11.21 10.85
CA GLY A 160 27.24 -10.78 9.67
C GLY A 160 27.35 -9.26 9.47
N GLN A 161 26.79 -8.46 10.37
CA GLN A 161 26.88 -7.01 10.28
C GLN A 161 28.34 -6.52 10.42
N LYS A 162 28.70 -5.43 9.74
CA LYS A 162 30.00 -4.77 9.86
C LYS A 162 29.80 -3.28 10.12
N ASN A 163 30.38 -2.77 11.20
CA ASN A 163 30.27 -1.36 11.59
C ASN A 163 28.81 -0.85 11.65
N GLY A 164 27.89 -1.67 12.16
CA GLY A 164 26.45 -1.34 12.24
C GLY A 164 25.68 -1.48 10.92
N LYS A 165 26.34 -1.85 9.82
CA LYS A 165 25.72 -2.02 8.51
C LYS A 165 25.32 -3.47 8.23
N CYS A 166 24.25 -3.64 7.44
CA CYS A 166 23.72 -4.95 7.07
C CYS A 166 24.66 -5.67 6.09
N GLU A 167 24.92 -6.97 6.32
CA GLU A 167 25.74 -7.77 5.40
C GLU A 167 25.10 -8.00 4.01
N VAL A 168 23.76 -7.96 3.94
CA VAL A 168 23.02 -8.17 2.68
C VAL A 168 23.02 -6.90 1.83
N ASN A 169 22.87 -5.74 2.48
CA ASN A 169 22.94 -4.45 1.83
C ASN A 169 23.68 -3.45 2.73
N PRO A 170 24.97 -3.16 2.43
CA PRO A 170 25.80 -2.27 3.24
C PRO A 170 25.34 -0.81 3.30
N GLU A 171 24.41 -0.38 2.41
CA GLU A 171 23.79 0.94 2.48
C GLU A 171 22.84 1.04 3.68
N ASN A 172 22.25 -0.09 4.08
CA ASN A 172 21.29 -0.14 5.18
C ASN A 172 21.97 -0.36 6.53
N ASP A 173 21.44 0.28 7.56
CA ASP A 173 21.81 -0.03 8.94
C ASP A 173 21.28 -1.41 9.33
N CYS A 174 22.00 -2.10 10.21
CA CYS A 174 21.54 -3.36 10.74
C CYS A 174 20.35 -3.15 11.70
N ALA A 175 19.20 -3.72 11.37
CA ALA A 175 18.01 -3.61 12.20
C ALA A 175 18.24 -4.12 13.64
N TRP A 176 19.01 -5.21 13.80
CA TRP A 176 19.27 -5.78 15.13
C TRP A 176 20.23 -4.96 15.97
N ILE A 177 21.14 -4.19 15.37
CA ILE A 177 21.94 -3.20 16.11
C ILE A 177 21.04 -2.08 16.61
N LYS A 178 20.14 -1.53 15.75
CA LYS A 178 19.16 -0.52 16.17
C LYS A 178 18.24 -1.04 17.29
N ILE A 179 17.81 -2.30 17.21
CA ILE A 179 17.00 -2.95 18.26
C ILE A 179 17.76 -3.02 19.57
N TYR A 180 19.00 -3.50 19.53
CA TYR A 180 19.87 -3.58 20.70
C TYR A 180 20.04 -2.21 21.37
N GLU A 181 20.45 -1.19 20.61
CA GLU A 181 20.65 0.17 21.11
C GLU A 181 19.36 0.76 21.70
N ARG A 182 18.21 0.52 21.06
CA ARG A 182 16.91 0.96 21.56
C ARG A 182 16.53 0.28 22.87
N LEU A 183 16.72 -1.03 22.97
CA LEU A 183 16.44 -1.79 24.20
C LEU A 183 17.41 -1.43 25.33
N GLN A 184 18.67 -1.18 25.00
CA GLN A 184 19.66 -0.70 25.95
C GLN A 184 19.27 0.67 26.52
N ALA A 185 18.91 1.61 25.66
CA ALA A 185 18.49 2.94 26.07
C ALA A 185 17.21 2.93 26.94
N ASN A 186 16.37 1.91 26.76
CA ASN A 186 15.14 1.72 27.53
C ASN A 186 15.32 0.83 28.79
N ASN A 187 16.55 0.36 29.09
CA ASN A 187 16.83 -0.62 30.15
C ASN A 187 16.00 -1.92 30.01
N GLN A 188 15.89 -2.46 28.81
CA GLN A 188 15.06 -3.63 28.46
C GLN A 188 15.85 -4.72 27.72
N LEU A 189 17.17 -4.81 27.92
CA LEU A 189 18.02 -5.80 27.24
C LEU A 189 17.64 -7.26 27.57
N GLU A 190 16.99 -7.51 28.71
CA GLU A 190 16.48 -8.83 29.10
C GLU A 190 15.50 -9.42 28.06
N LYS A 191 14.85 -8.59 27.28
CA LYS A 191 13.97 -9.05 26.18
C LYS A 191 14.70 -9.82 25.09
N LEU A 192 16.01 -9.57 24.89
CA LEU A 192 16.82 -10.29 23.92
C LEU A 192 17.15 -11.73 24.33
N ALA A 193 17.01 -12.06 25.60
CA ALA A 193 17.21 -13.42 26.13
C ALA A 193 15.99 -14.32 25.86
N GLN A 194 14.86 -13.76 25.44
CA GLN A 194 13.62 -14.49 25.18
C GLN A 194 13.61 -14.97 23.71
N THR A 195 13.69 -16.28 23.51
CA THR A 195 13.48 -16.88 22.19
C THR A 195 11.99 -17.00 21.94
N ARG A 196 11.55 -16.51 20.79
CA ARG A 196 10.18 -16.68 20.31
C ARG A 196 10.03 -18.03 19.62
N GLU A 197 8.84 -18.61 19.77
CA GLU A 197 8.41 -19.70 18.91
C GLU A 197 8.28 -19.23 17.45
N ASP A 198 8.32 -20.17 16.52
CA ASP A 198 8.09 -19.87 15.11
C ASP A 198 6.72 -19.24 14.88
N LYS A 199 6.67 -18.28 13.98
CA LYS A 199 5.40 -17.65 13.62
C LYS A 199 4.43 -18.66 13.02
N GLY A 200 3.23 -18.69 13.56
CA GLY A 200 2.18 -19.55 13.03
C GLY A 200 1.72 -19.11 11.64
N TYR A 201 1.75 -20.02 10.66
CA TYR A 201 1.28 -19.72 9.30
C TYR A 201 -0.22 -19.42 9.22
N ALA A 202 -1.00 -19.76 10.25
CA ALA A 202 -2.44 -19.47 10.30
C ALA A 202 -2.75 -17.96 10.22
N ALA A 203 -1.90 -17.10 10.79
CA ALA A 203 -2.05 -15.65 10.69
C ALA A 203 -1.84 -15.12 9.27
N HIS A 204 -1.21 -15.90 8.40
CA HIS A 204 -0.92 -15.55 7.00
C HIS A 204 -1.81 -16.28 5.98
N ALA A 205 -2.71 -17.17 6.43
CA ALA A 205 -3.58 -17.90 5.52
C ALA A 205 -4.53 -16.95 4.76
N TYR A 206 -4.57 -17.05 3.45
CA TYR A 206 -5.41 -16.28 2.55
C TYR A 206 -6.40 -17.19 1.80
N PRO A 207 -7.61 -16.70 1.39
CA PRO A 207 -8.23 -15.44 1.84
C PRO A 207 -8.77 -15.55 3.27
N ARG A 208 -8.79 -14.43 3.99
CA ARG A 208 -9.33 -14.37 5.35
C ARG A 208 -10.33 -13.24 5.53
N THR A 209 -11.28 -13.44 6.43
CA THR A 209 -12.23 -12.40 6.84
C THR A 209 -12.12 -12.22 8.35
N ILE A 210 -11.96 -10.98 8.78
CA ILE A 210 -12.01 -10.59 10.20
C ILE A 210 -13.35 -9.92 10.45
N SER A 211 -14.16 -10.46 11.35
CA SER A 211 -15.48 -9.94 11.70
C SER A 211 -15.59 -9.71 13.19
N LEU A 212 -15.95 -8.49 13.58
CA LEU A 212 -16.30 -8.14 14.96
C LEU A 212 -17.74 -8.55 15.31
N ARG A 213 -18.54 -8.94 14.32
CA ARG A 213 -19.96 -9.36 14.49
C ARG A 213 -20.13 -10.87 14.70
N GLY A 214 -19.03 -11.59 14.91
CA GLY A 214 -19.02 -13.05 14.94
C GLY A 214 -19.12 -13.69 13.55
N LYS A 215 -18.91 -15.00 13.48
CA LYS A 215 -19.20 -15.76 12.25
C LYS A 215 -20.73 -15.94 12.17
N LYS A 216 -21.32 -15.55 11.06
CA LYS A 216 -22.68 -15.95 10.71
C LYS A 216 -22.67 -17.40 10.26
#